data_b374e72ef3a2735ecdf24c54d78d57dc
#
_entry.id   b374e72ef3a2735ecdf24c54d78d57dc
#
_cell.length_a   1.000
_cell.length_b   1.000
_cell.length_c   1.000
_cell.angle_alpha   90.00
_cell.angle_beta   90.00
_cell.angle_gamma   90.00
#
_symmetry.space_group_name_H-M   'P 1'
#
loop_
_entity.id
_entity.type
_entity.pdbx_description
1 polymer ?
#
loop_
_entity_poly.entity_id
_entity_poly.type
_entity_poly.pdbx_seq_one_letter_code
_entity_poly.pdbx_strand_id
1 'polypeptide(L)'
;LLPERCNFGAEISCNKDFMLVKKSNEGTIIMRFSNGVGTHITVTAVEVVSDLNVGTCTAKIGDTTPAEPTNDDPISWPSGETITLTVDCDTGTNLIENEKVKFNMEIDYFPSSAGPVYEKTVFGDIFATIQ
;
A
#
# COMPACT_ATOMS: atom_id res chain seq x y z
N LEU A 1 -0.14 23.86 7.61
CA LEU A 1 0.48 22.65 7.07
C LEU A 1 -0.28 21.41 7.61
N LEU A 2 -0.71 20.54 6.71
CA LEU A 2 -1.33 19.28 7.12
C LEU A 2 -0.24 18.30 7.58
N PRO A 3 -0.45 17.59 8.69
CA PRO A 3 0.52 16.60 9.14
C PRO A 3 0.56 15.40 8.20
N GLU A 4 1.68 14.70 8.18
CA GLU A 4 1.77 13.42 7.50
C GLU A 4 0.81 12.42 8.13
N ARG A 5 0.21 11.57 7.31
CA ARG A 5 -0.73 10.55 7.79
C ARG A 5 -0.71 9.31 6.92
N CYS A 6 -1.10 8.21 7.54
CA CYS A 6 -1.43 6.96 6.87
C CYS A 6 -2.70 6.43 7.54
N ASN A 7 -3.78 6.30 6.77
CA ASN A 7 -5.07 5.92 7.31
C ASN A 7 -5.74 4.85 6.44
N PHE A 8 -5.91 3.66 7.00
CA PHE A 8 -6.61 2.52 6.38
C PHE A 8 -7.72 1.96 7.27
N GLY A 9 -8.16 2.73 8.26
CA GLY A 9 -9.15 2.28 9.21
C GLY A 9 -8.61 1.26 10.21
N ALA A 10 -9.48 0.46 10.82
CA ALA A 10 -9.11 -0.48 11.87
C ALA A 10 -8.58 -1.82 11.34
N GLU A 11 -8.90 -2.17 10.11
CA GLU A 11 -8.60 -3.50 9.56
C GLU A 11 -7.13 -3.67 9.18
N ILE A 12 -6.53 -2.59 8.67
CA ILE A 12 -5.12 -2.59 8.30
C ILE A 12 -4.46 -1.43 9.01
N SER A 13 -3.47 -1.74 9.80
CA SER A 13 -2.74 -0.73 10.57
C SER A 13 -1.49 -0.29 9.83
N CYS A 14 -1.34 1.02 9.65
CA CYS A 14 -0.09 1.58 9.19
C CYS A 14 0.37 2.72 10.08
N ASN A 15 1.67 2.93 10.14
CA ASN A 15 2.29 3.96 10.97
C ASN A 15 3.07 4.92 10.07
N LYS A 16 2.77 6.22 10.17
CA LYS A 16 3.47 7.25 9.41
C LYS A 16 4.99 7.23 9.61
N ASP A 17 5.47 6.72 10.75
CA ASP A 17 6.89 6.63 11.05
C ASP A 17 7.62 5.54 10.22
N PHE A 18 6.85 4.63 9.63
CA PHE A 18 7.38 3.59 8.74
C PHE A 18 6.98 3.80 7.28
N MET A 19 6.73 5.05 6.92
CA MET A 19 6.31 5.43 5.58
C MET A 19 7.39 6.31 4.95
N LEU A 20 7.81 5.95 3.75
CA LEU A 20 8.85 6.67 3.04
C LEU A 20 8.43 6.87 1.59
N VAL A 21 8.34 8.12 1.16
CA VAL A 21 8.12 8.47 -0.24
C VAL A 21 9.40 9.08 -0.78
N LYS A 22 9.99 8.44 -1.77
CA LYS A 22 11.23 8.92 -2.38
C LYS A 22 11.00 9.40 -3.79
N LYS A 23 11.66 10.52 -4.11
CA LYS A 23 11.83 10.92 -5.50
C LYS A 23 12.92 10.05 -6.12
N SER A 24 12.54 9.33 -7.18
CA SER A 24 13.45 8.59 -8.03
C SER A 24 12.95 8.73 -9.46
N ASN A 25 13.64 8.17 -10.45
CA ASN A 25 13.12 8.14 -11.82
C ASN A 25 11.76 7.44 -11.89
N GLU A 26 11.55 6.50 -10.99
CA GLU A 26 10.27 5.82 -10.76
C GLU A 26 9.86 6.16 -9.33
N GLY A 27 8.92 7.05 -9.10
CA GLY A 27 8.50 7.41 -7.74
C GLY A 27 8.24 6.16 -6.89
N THR A 28 8.94 6.02 -5.76
CA THR A 28 8.86 4.84 -4.90
C THR A 28 8.27 5.19 -3.56
N ILE A 29 7.30 4.38 -3.09
CA ILE A 29 6.73 4.47 -1.75
C ILE A 29 7.02 3.14 -1.04
N ILE A 30 7.58 3.23 0.16
CA ILE A 30 7.85 2.05 1.00
C ILE A 30 7.09 2.22 2.30
N MET A 31 6.31 1.21 2.68
CA MET A 31 5.46 1.26 3.87
C MET A 31 5.40 -0.08 4.56
N ARG A 32 5.11 -0.06 5.85
CA ARG A 32 4.86 -1.28 6.63
C ARG A 32 3.43 -1.27 7.13
N PHE A 33 2.73 -2.36 6.86
CA PHE A 33 1.35 -2.58 7.30
C PHE A 33 1.26 -3.79 8.20
N SER A 34 0.33 -3.75 9.16
CA SER A 34 -0.01 -4.89 10.00
C SER A 34 -1.44 -5.34 9.74
N ASN A 35 -1.65 -6.66 9.68
CA ASN A 35 -2.98 -7.23 9.54
C ASN A 35 -3.72 -7.16 10.88
N GLY A 36 -4.65 -6.22 10.99
CA GLY A 36 -5.51 -6.03 12.17
C GLY A 36 -6.92 -6.60 12.01
N VAL A 37 -7.16 -7.41 10.97
CA VAL A 37 -8.48 -8.01 10.71
C VAL A 37 -8.86 -9.05 11.78
N GLY A 38 -7.87 -9.66 12.43
CA GLY A 38 -8.09 -10.67 13.46
C GLY A 38 -8.05 -12.12 12.94
N THR A 39 -7.84 -12.31 11.65
CA THR A 39 -7.69 -13.62 11.01
C THR A 39 -6.71 -13.51 9.85
N HIS A 40 -6.24 -14.66 9.35
CA HIS A 40 -5.43 -14.68 8.14
C HIS A 40 -6.26 -14.19 6.94
N ILE A 41 -5.65 -13.38 6.10
CA ILE A 41 -6.29 -12.87 4.89
C ILE A 41 -5.47 -13.23 3.66
N THR A 42 -6.14 -13.23 2.53
CA THR A 42 -5.53 -13.42 1.21
C THR A 42 -5.76 -12.15 0.41
N VAL A 43 -4.68 -11.48 0.01
CA VAL A 43 -4.72 -10.23 -0.74
C VAL A 43 -4.71 -10.55 -2.23
N THR A 44 -5.69 -10.04 -2.95
CA THR A 44 -5.87 -10.30 -4.38
C THR A 44 -5.48 -9.14 -5.26
N ALA A 45 -5.50 -7.92 -4.74
CA ALA A 45 -5.10 -6.73 -5.50
C ALA A 45 -4.77 -5.57 -4.58
N VAL A 46 -3.86 -4.71 -5.03
CA VAL A 46 -3.61 -3.39 -4.44
C VAL A 46 -3.58 -2.38 -5.56
N GLU A 47 -4.42 -1.36 -5.49
CA GLU A 47 -4.48 -0.27 -6.45
C GLU A 47 -4.03 1.02 -5.79
N VAL A 48 -3.20 1.80 -6.49
CA VAL A 48 -2.63 3.05 -5.97
C VAL A 48 -2.85 4.16 -6.99
N VAL A 49 -3.40 5.28 -6.54
CA VAL A 49 -3.62 6.48 -7.36
C VAL A 49 -3.05 7.69 -6.63
N SER A 50 -2.21 8.46 -7.32
CA SER A 50 -1.66 9.71 -6.80
C SER A 50 -2.51 10.91 -7.23
N ASP A 51 -2.47 11.99 -6.43
CA ASP A 51 -3.01 13.29 -6.82
C ASP A 51 -2.09 14.01 -7.84
N LEU A 52 -0.87 13.49 -8.02
CA LEU A 52 0.08 13.96 -9.03
C LEU A 52 0.12 12.97 -10.19
N ASN A 53 0.48 13.47 -11.38
CA ASN A 53 0.64 12.61 -12.54
C ASN A 53 1.98 11.89 -12.47
N VAL A 54 1.99 10.69 -11.96
CA VAL A 54 3.17 9.82 -11.80
C VAL A 54 3.10 8.57 -12.68
N GLY A 55 2.15 8.53 -13.61
CA GLY A 55 1.90 7.37 -14.46
C GLY A 55 1.20 6.24 -13.71
N THR A 56 1.42 5.02 -14.15
CA THR A 56 0.85 3.83 -13.52
C THR A 56 1.73 3.40 -12.33
N CYS A 57 1.09 3.12 -11.20
CA CYS A 57 1.78 2.64 -10.01
C CYS A 57 1.50 1.15 -9.81
N THR A 58 2.55 0.38 -9.51
CA THR A 58 2.46 -1.05 -9.24
C THR A 58 2.86 -1.30 -7.79
N ALA A 59 2.00 -1.99 -7.04
CA ALA A 59 2.24 -2.31 -5.65
C ALA A 59 2.71 -3.77 -5.51
N LYS A 60 3.75 -3.98 -4.70
CA LYS A 60 4.32 -5.30 -4.41
C LYS A 60 4.39 -5.49 -2.90
N ILE A 61 4.11 -6.71 -2.47
CA ILE A 61 4.12 -7.08 -1.06
C ILE A 61 5.22 -8.11 -0.81
N GLY A 62 6.00 -7.91 0.24
CA GLY A 62 7.03 -8.83 0.68
C GLY A 62 8.31 -8.13 1.09
N ASP A 63 9.08 -8.77 2.00
CA ASP A 63 10.33 -8.20 2.51
C ASP A 63 11.53 -8.63 1.67
N THR A 64 11.61 -9.91 1.30
CA THR A 64 12.76 -10.45 0.56
C THR A 64 12.46 -10.68 -0.91
N THR A 65 11.25 -11.11 -1.24
CA THR A 65 10.81 -11.39 -2.62
C THR A 65 9.48 -10.70 -2.87
N PRO A 66 9.47 -9.37 -3.04
CA PRO A 66 8.21 -8.66 -3.26
C PRO A 66 7.49 -9.15 -4.51
N ALA A 67 6.19 -9.34 -4.40
CA ALA A 67 5.35 -9.77 -5.52
C ALA A 67 4.08 -8.94 -5.59
N GLU A 68 3.59 -8.71 -6.80
CA GLU A 68 2.32 -8.04 -7.04
C GLU A 68 1.17 -9.03 -6.78
N PRO A 69 0.24 -8.73 -5.85
CA PRO A 69 -0.91 -9.60 -5.64
C PRO A 69 -1.87 -9.50 -6.82
N THR A 70 -2.31 -10.67 -7.31
CA THR A 70 -3.31 -10.77 -8.37
C THR A 70 -4.31 -11.86 -8.01
N ASN A 71 -5.43 -11.95 -8.74
CA ASN A 71 -6.41 -13.02 -8.54
C ASN A 71 -5.82 -14.41 -8.82
N ASP A 72 -4.91 -14.50 -9.78
CA ASP A 72 -4.25 -15.76 -10.14
C ASP A 72 -3.07 -16.09 -9.21
N ASP A 73 -2.50 -15.07 -8.58
CA ASP A 73 -1.35 -15.21 -7.68
C ASP A 73 -1.55 -14.33 -6.44
N PRO A 74 -2.50 -14.68 -5.57
CA PRO A 74 -2.78 -13.89 -4.38
C PRO A 74 -1.70 -14.10 -3.32
N ILE A 75 -1.63 -13.15 -2.38
CA ILE A 75 -0.62 -13.16 -1.32
C ILE A 75 -1.29 -13.42 0.02
N SER A 76 -0.79 -14.43 0.72
CA SER A 76 -1.24 -14.77 2.07
C SER A 76 -0.64 -13.79 3.09
N TRP A 77 -1.48 -13.28 3.98
CA TRP A 77 -1.07 -12.36 5.03
C TRP A 77 -1.61 -12.82 6.38
N PRO A 78 -0.80 -13.48 7.20
CA PRO A 78 -1.22 -13.99 8.49
C PRO A 78 -1.68 -12.90 9.46
N SER A 79 -2.57 -13.28 10.37
CA SER A 79 -3.10 -12.39 11.39
C SER A 79 -1.96 -11.81 12.25
N GLY A 80 -2.01 -10.49 12.45
CA GLY A 80 -1.03 -9.79 13.29
C GLY A 80 0.34 -9.59 12.65
N GLU A 81 0.58 -10.13 11.46
CA GLU A 81 1.88 -10.02 10.79
C GLU A 81 2.03 -8.64 10.15
N THR A 82 3.24 -8.09 10.26
CA THR A 82 3.65 -6.85 9.59
C THR A 82 4.38 -7.18 8.30
N ILE A 83 3.96 -6.56 7.22
CA ILE A 83 4.56 -6.74 5.89
C ILE A 83 5.04 -5.42 5.32
N THR A 84 5.98 -5.49 4.40
CA THR A 84 6.42 -4.33 3.62
C THR A 84 5.62 -4.26 2.32
N LEU A 85 5.05 -3.09 2.05
CA LEU A 85 4.44 -2.74 0.78
C LEU A 85 5.37 -1.77 0.06
N THR A 86 5.73 -2.09 -1.18
CA THR A 86 6.52 -1.21 -2.03
C THR A 86 5.69 -0.84 -3.26
N VAL A 87 5.56 0.45 -3.52
CA VAL A 87 4.84 0.96 -4.69
C VAL A 87 5.82 1.66 -5.60
N ASP A 88 5.88 1.24 -6.85
CA ASP A 88 6.69 1.88 -7.89
C ASP A 88 5.78 2.51 -8.93
N CYS A 89 5.97 3.82 -9.18
CA CYS A 89 5.24 4.57 -10.20
C CYS A 89 6.12 4.85 -11.40
N ASP A 90 5.55 4.86 -12.61
CA ASP A 90 6.30 4.96 -13.86
C ASP A 90 7.13 6.25 -13.97
N THR A 91 6.62 7.34 -13.41
CA THR A 91 7.25 8.65 -13.54
C THR A 91 7.36 9.34 -12.18
N GLY A 92 8.58 9.44 -11.67
CA GLY A 92 8.85 10.19 -10.43
C GLY A 92 9.20 11.66 -10.65
N THR A 93 9.20 12.15 -11.90
CA THR A 93 9.63 13.50 -12.22
C THR A 93 8.70 14.59 -11.69
N ASN A 94 7.43 14.26 -11.46
CA ASN A 94 6.46 15.19 -10.86
C ASN A 94 6.52 15.23 -9.34
N LEU A 95 7.31 14.36 -8.72
CA LEU A 95 7.56 14.39 -7.29
C LEU A 95 8.66 15.40 -7.00
N ILE A 96 8.37 16.37 -6.16
CA ILE A 96 9.32 17.43 -5.81
C ILE A 96 9.73 17.27 -4.35
N GLU A 97 11.01 17.18 -4.09
CA GLU A 97 11.54 17.04 -2.73
C GLU A 97 11.03 18.15 -1.81
N ASN A 98 10.73 17.79 -0.57
CA ASN A 98 10.18 18.64 0.48
C ASN A 98 8.73 19.08 0.27
N GLU A 99 8.09 18.71 -0.84
CA GLU A 99 6.66 18.92 -1.03
C GLU A 99 5.88 17.70 -0.54
N LYS A 100 4.59 17.88 -0.30
CA LYS A 100 3.71 16.80 0.13
C LYS A 100 2.94 16.24 -1.04
N VAL A 101 2.68 14.93 -0.96
CA VAL A 101 1.91 14.19 -1.97
C VAL A 101 0.87 13.33 -1.27
N LYS A 102 -0.28 13.14 -1.92
CA LYS A 102 -1.33 12.25 -1.47
C LYS A 102 -1.44 11.06 -2.40
N PHE A 103 -1.49 9.87 -1.83
CA PHE A 103 -1.82 8.64 -2.53
C PHE A 103 -3.08 8.04 -1.93
N ASN A 104 -4.00 7.61 -2.79
CA ASN A 104 -5.17 6.83 -2.42
C ASN A 104 -4.91 5.38 -2.78
N MET A 105 -5.25 4.46 -1.88
CA MET A 105 -5.06 3.03 -2.08
C MET A 105 -6.33 2.25 -1.87
N GLU A 106 -6.48 1.18 -2.63
CA GLU A 106 -7.51 0.17 -2.42
C GLU A 106 -6.82 -1.18 -2.27
N ILE A 107 -7.15 -1.92 -1.22
CA ILE A 107 -6.61 -3.25 -0.98
C ILE A 107 -7.79 -4.22 -0.99
N ASP A 108 -7.78 -5.14 -1.95
CA ASP A 108 -8.78 -6.20 -2.06
C ASP A 108 -8.27 -7.45 -1.38
N TYR A 109 -9.07 -7.99 -0.49
CA TYR A 109 -8.72 -9.21 0.26
C TYR A 109 -9.96 -10.00 0.65
N PHE A 110 -9.76 -11.25 1.01
CA PHE A 110 -10.79 -12.06 1.66
C PHE A 110 -10.17 -12.81 2.84
N PRO A 111 -10.98 -13.15 3.87
CA PRO A 111 -10.51 -14.03 4.92
C PRO A 111 -10.13 -15.38 4.32
N SER A 112 -8.91 -15.87 4.56
CA SER A 112 -8.38 -17.03 3.87
C SER A 112 -9.25 -18.27 4.07
N SER A 113 -9.84 -18.44 5.25
CA SER A 113 -10.72 -19.56 5.55
C SER A 113 -12.10 -19.47 4.91
N ALA A 114 -12.54 -18.28 4.52
CA ALA A 114 -13.89 -18.04 3.97
C ALA A 114 -13.94 -18.15 2.45
N GLY A 115 -12.84 -17.88 1.77
CA GLY A 115 -12.74 -17.96 0.32
C GLY A 115 -13.12 -16.69 -0.42
N PRO A 116 -12.87 -16.66 -1.76
CA PRO A 116 -12.97 -15.44 -2.58
C PRO A 116 -14.36 -14.81 -2.65
N VAL A 117 -15.42 -15.56 -2.39
CA VAL A 117 -16.79 -15.03 -2.42
C VAL A 117 -17.00 -13.96 -1.32
N TYR A 118 -16.14 -13.95 -0.30
CA TYR A 118 -16.18 -12.98 0.79
C TYR A 118 -15.18 -11.84 0.62
N GLU A 119 -14.76 -11.57 -0.61
CA GLU A 119 -13.81 -10.49 -0.91
C GLU A 119 -14.37 -9.13 -0.47
N LYS A 120 -13.49 -8.35 0.11
CA LYS A 120 -13.76 -6.98 0.57
C LYS A 120 -12.70 -6.05 0.02
N THR A 121 -13.03 -4.76 -0.02
CA THR A 121 -12.07 -3.71 -0.35
C THR A 121 -11.91 -2.79 0.84
N VAL A 122 -10.67 -2.54 1.24
CA VAL A 122 -10.36 -1.51 2.21
C VAL A 122 -9.74 -0.32 1.49
N PHE A 123 -10.23 0.88 1.82
CA PHE A 123 -9.75 2.13 1.25
C PHE A 123 -8.85 2.83 2.25
N GLY A 124 -7.78 3.41 1.77
CA GLY A 124 -6.89 4.19 2.61
C GLY A 124 -6.23 5.32 1.86
N ASP A 125 -5.64 6.24 2.61
CA ASP A 125 -4.84 7.31 2.04
C ASP A 125 -3.54 7.53 2.80
N ILE A 126 -2.57 8.05 2.07
CA ILE A 126 -1.26 8.42 2.56
C ILE A 126 -1.03 9.86 2.18
N PHE A 127 -0.60 10.65 3.14
CA PHE A 127 -0.17 12.03 2.91
C PHE A 127 1.22 12.18 3.50
N ALA A 128 2.22 12.42 2.65
CA ALA A 128 3.61 12.35 3.06
C ALA A 128 4.47 13.40 2.38
N THR A 129 5.60 13.72 3.04
CA THR A 129 6.63 14.59 2.48
C THR A 129 7.55 13.77 1.58
N ILE A 130 7.80 14.27 0.38
CA ILE A 130 8.70 13.64 -0.60
C ILE A 130 10.15 13.89 -0.17
N GLN A 131 10.91 12.83 -0.15
CA GLN A 131 12.33 12.87 0.20
C GLN A 131 13.24 12.63 -0.98
#